data_4731a9fd6c5623d48a7791f37ac4b577
#
_entry.id   4731a9fd6c5623d48a7791f37ac4b577
#
_cell.length_a   1.000
_cell.length_b   1.000
_cell.length_c   1.000
_cell.angle_alpha   90.00
_cell.angle_beta   90.00
_cell.angle_gamma   90.00
#
_symmetry.space_group_name_H-M   'P 1'
#
loop_
_entity.id
_entity.type
_entity.pdbx_description
1 polymer ?
#
loop_
_entity_poly.entity_id
_entity_poly.type
_entity_poly.pdbx_seq_one_letter_code
_entity_poly.pdbx_strand_id
1 'polypeptide(L)'
;GGNQQKVIIARWLIKNSDILIFDEPTRGIDVGAKSEIYKLMNDLAKQGKSIIMISSELVEILRMSDRVLVMCEGRKTGELDISEANQENIMQLATKREEN
;
A
#
# COMPACT_ATOMS: atom_id res chain seq x y z
N GLY A 1 24.14 -6.51 2.78
CA GLY A 1 24.07 -5.57 1.68
C GLY A 1 23.22 -4.36 1.99
N GLY A 2 23.10 -3.46 1.03
CA GLY A 2 22.36 -2.21 1.18
C GLY A 2 20.87 -2.39 1.54
N ASN A 3 20.28 -3.50 1.13
CA ASN A 3 18.88 -3.79 1.44
C ASN A 3 18.68 -4.10 2.92
N GLN A 4 19.62 -4.78 3.57
CA GLN A 4 19.53 -5.05 4.99
C GLN A 4 19.66 -3.78 5.82
N GLN A 5 20.55 -2.87 5.44
CA GLN A 5 20.70 -1.60 6.12
C GLN A 5 19.46 -0.75 6.04
N LYS A 6 18.80 -0.73 4.88
CA LYS A 6 17.54 0.02 4.71
C LYS A 6 16.44 -0.53 5.60
N VAL A 7 16.35 -1.85 5.76
CA VAL A 7 15.37 -2.48 6.62
C VAL A 7 15.63 -2.13 8.09
N ILE A 8 16.88 -2.11 8.52
CA ILE A 8 17.25 -1.76 9.90
C ILE A 8 16.88 -0.31 10.21
N ILE A 9 17.21 0.61 9.32
CA ILE A 9 16.88 2.03 9.47
C ILE A 9 15.35 2.21 9.52
N ALA A 10 14.64 1.55 8.64
CA ALA A 10 13.17 1.60 8.61
C ALA A 10 12.57 1.11 9.91
N ARG A 11 13.06 0.02 10.48
CA ARG A 11 12.57 -0.49 11.78
C ARG A 11 12.75 0.51 12.90
N TRP A 12 13.86 1.23 12.90
CA TRP A 12 14.11 2.24 13.93
C TRP A 12 13.13 3.42 13.82
N LEU A 13 12.89 3.90 12.61
CA LEU A 13 11.93 4.97 12.36
C LEU A 13 10.51 4.55 12.71
N ILE A 14 10.16 3.30 12.41
CA ILE A 14 8.84 2.70 12.67
C ILE A 14 8.51 2.70 14.17
N LYS A 15 9.49 2.47 15.03
CA LYS A 15 9.28 2.44 16.47
C LYS A 15 8.69 3.73 17.02
N ASN A 16 8.99 4.85 16.38
CA ASN A 16 8.61 6.17 16.86
C ASN A 16 7.41 6.78 16.13
N SER A 17 6.80 6.04 15.22
CA SER A 17 5.68 6.53 14.43
C SER A 17 4.47 5.63 14.56
N ASP A 18 3.29 6.24 14.72
CA ASP A 18 2.03 5.52 14.78
C ASP A 18 1.40 5.34 13.40
N ILE A 19 1.74 6.23 12.47
CA ILE A 19 1.26 6.20 11.08
C ILE A 19 2.46 6.00 10.18
N LEU A 20 2.38 4.98 9.31
CA LEU A 20 3.46 4.61 8.41
C LEU A 20 2.97 4.68 6.97
N ILE A 21 3.78 5.29 6.11
CA ILE A 21 3.48 5.39 4.68
C ILE A 21 4.51 4.56 3.93
N PHE A 22 4.04 3.57 3.18
CA PHE A 22 4.87 2.74 2.30
C PHE A 22 4.56 3.11 0.86
N ASP A 23 5.51 3.74 0.19
CA ASP A 23 5.34 4.18 -1.20
C ASP A 23 5.97 3.16 -2.15
N GLU A 24 5.13 2.43 -2.89
CA GLU A 24 5.54 1.38 -3.82
C GLU A 24 6.51 0.40 -3.16
N PRO A 25 6.13 -0.22 -2.03
CA PRO A 25 7.09 -0.95 -1.19
C PRO A 25 7.71 -2.19 -1.85
N THR A 26 7.08 -2.72 -2.88
CA THR A 26 7.56 -3.94 -3.55
C THR A 26 8.04 -3.71 -4.97
N ARG A 27 8.17 -2.45 -5.38
CA ARG A 27 8.63 -2.13 -6.74
C ARG A 27 10.05 -2.66 -6.96
N GLY A 28 10.20 -3.45 -8.03
CA GLY A 28 11.51 -4.00 -8.39
C GLY A 28 12.00 -5.13 -7.48
N ILE A 29 11.13 -5.70 -6.66
CA ILE A 29 11.49 -6.73 -5.70
C ILE A 29 11.01 -8.10 -6.18
N ASP A 30 11.79 -9.14 -5.92
CA ASP A 30 11.47 -10.53 -6.27
C ASP A 30 10.22 -11.01 -5.55
N VAL A 31 9.52 -11.96 -6.18
CA VAL A 31 8.29 -12.55 -5.63
C VAL A 31 8.49 -13.07 -4.20
N GLY A 32 9.61 -13.75 -3.95
CA GLY A 32 9.88 -14.27 -2.60
C GLY A 32 10.08 -13.19 -1.55
N ALA A 33 10.76 -12.11 -1.93
CA ALA A 33 11.02 -10.99 -1.02
C ALA A 33 9.77 -10.16 -0.77
N LYS A 34 8.82 -10.11 -1.71
CA LYS A 34 7.54 -9.42 -1.51
C LYS A 34 6.77 -9.98 -0.31
N SER A 35 6.79 -11.28 -0.13
CA SER A 35 6.09 -11.93 0.98
C SER A 35 6.61 -11.46 2.34
N GLU A 36 7.90 -11.21 2.45
CA GLU A 36 8.50 -10.71 3.68
C GLU A 36 8.05 -9.28 3.99
N ILE A 37 7.94 -8.44 2.95
CA ILE A 37 7.46 -7.07 3.10
C ILE A 37 6.00 -7.06 3.54
N TYR A 38 5.16 -7.90 2.93
CA TYR A 38 3.76 -8.01 3.31
C TYR A 38 3.61 -8.49 4.76
N LYS A 39 4.41 -9.46 5.15
CA LYS A 39 4.41 -9.96 6.53
C LYS A 39 4.79 -8.85 7.51
N LEU A 40 5.82 -8.07 7.20
CA LEU A 40 6.23 -6.95 8.03
C LEU A 40 5.08 -5.94 8.20
N MET A 41 4.41 -5.57 7.11
CA MET A 41 3.30 -4.63 7.15
C MET A 41 2.15 -5.17 8.00
N ASN A 42 1.81 -6.44 7.83
CA ASN A 42 0.75 -7.07 8.63
C ASN A 42 1.11 -7.13 10.12
N ASP A 43 2.36 -7.45 10.44
CA ASP A 43 2.82 -7.48 11.83
C ASP A 43 2.74 -6.11 12.47
N LEU A 44 3.11 -5.06 11.74
CA LEU A 44 3.02 -3.68 12.21
C LEU A 44 1.57 -3.26 12.46
N ALA A 45 0.66 -3.64 11.57
CA ALA A 45 -0.76 -3.36 11.74
C ALA A 45 -1.31 -4.05 12.99
N LYS A 46 -0.88 -5.29 13.25
CA LYS A 46 -1.29 -6.03 14.45
C LYS A 46 -0.77 -5.39 15.73
N GLN A 47 0.34 -4.68 15.65
CA GLN A 47 0.91 -3.94 16.78
C GLN A 47 0.20 -2.60 17.02
N GLY A 48 -0.81 -2.28 16.25
CA GLY A 48 -1.58 -1.06 16.41
C GLY A 48 -1.13 0.10 15.54
N LYS A 49 -0.20 -0.13 14.60
CA LYS A 49 0.22 0.91 13.66
C LYS A 49 -0.83 1.09 12.58
N SER A 50 -1.01 2.33 12.12
CA SER A 50 -1.83 2.63 10.96
C SER A 50 -0.94 2.68 9.72
N ILE A 51 -1.32 1.96 8.68
CA ILE A 51 -0.49 1.81 7.48
C ILE A 51 -1.22 2.36 6.27
N ILE A 52 -0.52 3.23 5.54
CA ILE A 52 -0.97 3.70 4.23
C ILE A 52 0.01 3.13 3.22
N MET A 53 -0.49 2.30 2.31
CA MET A 53 0.32 1.74 1.25
C MET A 53 -0.06 2.39 -0.08
N ILE A 54 0.92 2.94 -0.76
CA ILE A 54 0.73 3.49 -2.11
C ILE A 54 1.26 2.45 -3.08
N SER A 55 0.44 2.03 -4.03
CA SER A 55 0.83 1.02 -5.01
C SER A 55 0.09 1.23 -6.32
N SER A 56 0.78 0.96 -7.41
CA SER A 56 0.20 0.93 -8.75
C SER A 56 -0.21 -0.49 -9.18
N GLU A 57 0.04 -1.49 -8.33
CA GLU A 57 -0.27 -2.88 -8.64
C GLU A 57 -1.59 -3.30 -8.00
N LEU A 58 -2.60 -3.60 -8.83
CA LEU A 58 -3.94 -3.96 -8.34
C LEU A 58 -3.93 -5.21 -7.46
N VAL A 59 -3.15 -6.21 -7.84
CA VAL A 59 -3.07 -7.46 -7.06
C VAL A 59 -2.58 -7.18 -5.64
N GLU A 60 -1.59 -6.31 -5.51
CA GLU A 60 -1.04 -5.92 -4.20
C GLU A 60 -2.08 -5.16 -3.38
N ILE A 61 -2.77 -4.22 -4.00
CA ILE A 61 -3.83 -3.43 -3.35
C ILE A 61 -4.93 -4.36 -2.82
N LEU A 62 -5.42 -5.27 -3.65
CA LEU A 62 -6.50 -6.17 -3.27
C LEU A 62 -6.09 -7.16 -2.18
N ARG A 63 -4.82 -7.57 -2.18
CA ARG A 63 -4.31 -8.53 -1.21
C ARG A 63 -4.07 -7.92 0.17
N MET A 64 -3.59 -6.69 0.21
CA MET A 64 -3.07 -6.10 1.44
C MET A 64 -3.99 -5.12 2.13
N SER A 65 -4.97 -4.56 1.43
CA SER A 65 -5.73 -3.43 1.94
C SER A 65 -7.01 -3.84 2.67
N ASP A 66 -7.39 -3.08 3.67
CA ASP A 66 -8.71 -3.15 4.30
C ASP A 66 -9.67 -2.17 3.64
N ARG A 67 -9.11 -1.08 3.15
CA ARG A 67 -9.84 0.00 2.50
C ARG A 67 -8.97 0.57 1.39
N VAL A 68 -9.58 0.87 0.26
CA VAL A 68 -8.87 1.37 -0.92
C VAL A 68 -9.33 2.78 -1.24
N LEU A 69 -8.36 3.68 -1.33
CA LEU A 69 -8.59 5.05 -1.75
C LEU A 69 -7.99 5.20 -3.14
N VAL A 70 -8.77 5.66 -4.10
CA VAL A 70 -8.33 5.74 -5.49
C VAL A 70 -8.11 7.19 -5.90
N MET A 71 -7.00 7.42 -6.58
CA MET A 71 -6.61 8.74 -7.07
C MET A 71 -6.55 8.74 -8.59
N CYS A 72 -6.90 9.85 -9.18
CA CYS A 72 -6.74 10.07 -10.62
C CYS A 72 -6.44 11.55 -10.86
N GLU A 73 -5.34 11.81 -11.55
CA GLU A 73 -4.92 13.17 -11.90
C GLU A 73 -4.87 14.13 -10.69
N GLY A 74 -4.30 13.64 -9.58
CA GLY A 74 -4.13 14.44 -8.37
C GLY A 74 -5.39 14.59 -7.53
N ARG A 75 -6.49 13.91 -7.88
CA ARG A 75 -7.76 13.99 -7.16
C ARG A 75 -8.16 12.63 -6.60
N LYS A 76 -8.80 12.63 -5.45
CA LYS A 76 -9.45 11.45 -4.92
C LYS A 76 -10.75 11.22 -5.71
N THR A 77 -10.85 10.07 -6.36
CA THR A 77 -12.02 9.74 -7.17
C THR A 77 -12.97 8.79 -6.48
N GLY A 78 -12.53 8.13 -5.42
CA GLY A 78 -13.41 7.27 -4.66
C GLY A 78 -12.69 6.53 -3.55
N GLU A 79 -13.48 5.88 -2.73
CA GLU A 79 -13.01 5.06 -1.61
C GLU A 79 -13.88 3.82 -1.53
N LEU A 80 -13.24 2.66 -1.40
CA LEU A 80 -13.93 1.37 -1.37
C LEU A 80 -13.49 0.58 -0.16
N ASP A 81 -14.44 -0.02 0.54
CA ASP A 81 -14.12 -1.07 1.48
C ASP A 81 -13.61 -2.29 0.71
N ILE A 82 -12.71 -3.07 1.31
CA ILE A 82 -12.13 -4.21 0.60
C ILE A 82 -13.19 -5.24 0.19
N SER A 83 -14.27 -5.35 0.93
CA SER A 83 -15.37 -6.24 0.59
C SER A 83 -16.06 -5.87 -0.72
N GLU A 84 -15.95 -4.62 -1.13
CA GLU A 84 -16.54 -4.09 -2.38
C GLU A 84 -15.50 -3.87 -3.47
N ALA A 85 -14.22 -3.93 -3.13
CA ALA A 85 -13.15 -3.64 -4.06
C ALA A 85 -12.87 -4.82 -4.98
N ASN A 86 -12.77 -4.52 -6.27
CA ASN A 86 -12.32 -5.47 -7.28
C ASN A 86 -11.60 -4.71 -8.37
N GLN A 87 -10.98 -5.44 -9.29
CA GLN A 87 -10.21 -4.82 -10.36
C GLN A 87 -11.04 -3.83 -11.17
N GLU A 88 -12.27 -4.20 -11.51
CA GLU A 88 -13.15 -3.37 -12.33
C GLU A 88 -13.53 -2.07 -11.62
N ASN A 89 -13.97 -2.15 -10.36
CA ASN A 89 -14.37 -0.97 -9.60
C ASN A 89 -13.21 -0.01 -9.37
N ILE A 90 -12.04 -0.56 -9.07
CA ILE A 90 -10.84 0.27 -8.85
C ILE A 90 -10.44 0.96 -10.15
N MET A 91 -10.44 0.23 -11.26
CA MET A 91 -10.05 0.80 -12.56
C MET A 91 -11.01 1.88 -13.04
N GLN A 92 -12.30 1.72 -12.77
CA GLN A 92 -13.27 2.77 -13.10
C GLN A 92 -12.93 4.07 -12.38
N LEU A 93 -12.58 3.99 -11.11
CA LEU A 93 -12.19 5.16 -10.32
C LEU A 93 -10.82 5.70 -10.72
N ALA A 94 -9.88 4.81 -11.02
CA ALA A 94 -8.51 5.19 -11.37
C ALA A 94 -8.41 5.89 -12.73
N THR A 95 -9.42 5.70 -13.59
CA THR A 95 -9.47 6.32 -14.91
C THR A 95 -10.52 7.41 -15.03
N LYS A 96 -11.17 7.76 -13.92
CA LYS A 96 -12.23 8.76 -13.89
C LYS A 96 -11.64 10.16 -13.96
N ARG A 97 -11.60 10.71 -15.17
CA ARG A 97 -11.09 12.04 -15.41
C ARG A 97 -12.17 13.10 -15.15
N GLU A 98 -11.70 14.31 -14.85
CA GLU A 98 -12.60 15.44 -14.73
C GLU A 98 -13.21 15.78 -16.08
N GLU A 99 -14.53 15.85 -16.13
CA GLU A 99 -15.25 16.29 -17.33
C GLU A 99 -15.28 17.81 -17.37
N ASN A 100 -14.85 18.37 -18.47
CA ASN A 100 -14.90 19.81 -18.72
C ASN A 100 -16.13 20.17 -19.53
#